data_eeea28d1b2eae8cb940a5b74a11bc558
#
_entry.id   eeea28d1b2eae8cb940a5b74a11bc558
#
_cell.length_a   1.000
_cell.length_b   1.000
_cell.length_c   1.000
_cell.angle_alpha   90.00
_cell.angle_beta   90.00
_cell.angle_gamma   90.00
#
_symmetry.space_group_name_H-M   'P 1'
#
loop_
_entity.id
_entity.type
_entity.pdbx_description
1 polymer ?
#
loop_
_entity_poly.entity_id
_entity_poly.type
_entity_poly.pdbx_seq_one_letter_code
_entity_poly.pdbx_strand_id
1 'polypeptide(L)'
;MISAVLCSCLLLSVWSAGDWSGLAAEDQAILDVCAEVIAAVVPSDGSQYDQELAVHDWMIVHGRYDSNTLSQLPDFQENPNNTNPYGFLVDGVGICLGYTTTFQLFMDLLGIECITVEGAAYSGTSDHAWNQVRLDGEWYCVDVTWDDPTVYGSVSERTAHRYFNVTGRHMRDTDHQWDESAVPEALETTCAWAA
;
A
#
# COMPACT_ATOMS: atom_id res chain seq x y z
N MET A 1 -1.64 13.30 18.41
CA MET A 1 -2.11 11.90 18.52
C MET A 1 -3.21 11.76 17.48
N ILE A 2 -2.84 11.26 16.34
CA ILE A 2 -3.78 10.91 15.27
C ILE A 2 -4.74 9.91 15.88
N SER A 3 -6.03 10.20 15.80
CA SER A 3 -7.05 9.20 16.05
C SER A 3 -6.75 8.05 15.10
N ALA A 4 -6.10 7.04 15.63
CA ALA A 4 -5.87 5.81 14.90
C ALA A 4 -7.25 5.30 14.48
N VAL A 5 -7.40 5.06 13.19
CA VAL A 5 -8.55 4.36 12.67
C VAL A 5 -9.84 5.18 12.82
N LEU A 6 -10.05 6.14 11.95
CA LEU A 6 -11.40 6.30 11.45
C LEU A 6 -11.86 4.89 11.10
N CYS A 7 -12.87 4.41 11.83
CA CYS A 7 -13.44 3.09 11.56
C CYS A 7 -13.66 3.03 10.04
N SER A 8 -13.17 2.01 9.35
CA SER A 8 -13.29 1.86 7.89
C SER A 8 -14.71 2.16 7.41
N CYS A 9 -15.72 1.84 8.23
CA CYS A 9 -17.13 2.17 7.99
C CYS A 9 -17.41 3.68 7.90
N LEU A 10 -16.75 4.51 8.70
CA LEU A 10 -16.97 5.96 8.67
C LEU A 10 -16.30 6.58 7.43
N LEU A 11 -15.08 6.18 7.12
CA LEU A 11 -14.39 6.59 5.90
C LEU A 11 -15.20 6.24 4.65
N LEU A 12 -15.64 5.00 4.54
CA LEU A 12 -16.46 4.55 3.41
C LEU A 12 -17.79 5.29 3.33
N SER A 13 -18.42 5.66 4.47
CA SER A 13 -19.69 6.39 4.47
C SER A 13 -19.53 7.82 3.98
N VAL A 14 -18.51 8.55 4.42
CA VAL A 14 -18.24 9.92 3.95
C VAL A 14 -17.76 9.92 2.50
N TRP A 15 -16.95 8.94 2.11
CA TRP A 15 -16.51 8.76 0.73
C TRP A 15 -17.69 8.54 -0.21
N SER A 16 -18.58 7.61 0.12
CA SER A 16 -19.79 7.35 -0.67
C SER A 16 -20.74 8.53 -0.74
N ALA A 17 -20.75 9.39 0.29
CA ALA A 17 -21.54 10.62 0.31
C ALA A 17 -20.89 11.75 -0.51
N GLY A 18 -19.61 11.66 -0.84
CA GLY A 18 -18.85 12.71 -1.53
C GLY A 18 -18.67 13.98 -0.70
N ASP A 19 -18.78 13.89 0.62
CA ASP A 19 -18.63 15.02 1.55
C ASP A 19 -17.91 14.59 2.83
N TRP A 20 -16.67 15.01 2.96
CA TRP A 20 -15.82 14.80 4.13
C TRP A 20 -15.42 16.09 4.84
N SER A 21 -16.13 17.19 4.58
CA SER A 21 -15.88 18.51 5.20
C SER A 21 -16.02 18.51 6.72
N GLY A 22 -16.71 17.52 7.30
CA GLY A 22 -16.87 17.36 8.74
C GLY A 22 -15.75 16.61 9.46
N LEU A 23 -14.75 16.09 8.71
CA LEU A 23 -13.60 15.38 9.29
C LEU A 23 -12.54 16.34 9.81
N ALA A 24 -11.53 15.83 10.54
CA ALA A 24 -10.34 16.57 10.89
C ALA A 24 -9.57 17.00 9.63
N ALA A 25 -8.83 18.10 9.69
CA ALA A 25 -8.13 18.65 8.53
C ALA A 25 -7.11 17.67 7.90
N GLU A 26 -6.48 16.85 8.72
CA GLU A 26 -5.56 15.81 8.25
C GLU A 26 -6.29 14.73 7.44
N ASP A 27 -7.44 14.27 7.93
CA ASP A 27 -8.27 13.27 7.24
C ASP A 27 -8.86 13.83 5.94
N GLN A 28 -9.26 15.11 5.95
CA GLN A 28 -9.71 15.81 4.74
C GLN A 28 -8.59 15.84 3.68
N ALA A 29 -7.36 16.22 4.09
CA ALA A 29 -6.22 16.28 3.18
C ALA A 29 -5.89 14.90 2.56
N ILE A 30 -5.98 13.82 3.34
CA ILE A 30 -5.81 12.45 2.83
C ILE A 30 -6.86 12.14 1.77
N LEU A 31 -8.15 12.37 2.06
CA LEU A 31 -9.23 12.05 1.13
C LEU A 31 -9.24 12.95 -0.11
N ASP A 32 -8.83 14.20 0.00
CA ASP A 32 -8.64 15.10 -1.15
C ASP A 32 -7.61 14.52 -2.13
N VAL A 33 -6.44 14.08 -1.63
CA VAL A 33 -5.43 13.43 -2.48
C VAL A 33 -5.94 12.12 -3.05
N CYS A 34 -6.62 11.29 -2.25
CA CYS A 34 -7.20 10.04 -2.76
C CYS A 34 -8.19 10.30 -3.89
N ALA A 35 -9.05 11.31 -3.77
CA ALA A 35 -10.03 11.67 -4.80
C ALA A 35 -9.34 12.14 -6.09
N GLU A 36 -8.31 12.97 -5.98
CA GLU A 36 -7.51 13.42 -7.13
C GLU A 36 -6.83 12.26 -7.84
N VAL A 37 -6.20 11.35 -7.09
CA VAL A 37 -5.51 10.19 -7.64
C VAL A 37 -6.49 9.25 -8.34
N ILE A 38 -7.55 8.85 -7.67
CA ILE A 38 -8.57 7.95 -8.23
C ILE A 38 -9.16 8.54 -9.50
N ALA A 39 -9.50 9.83 -9.50
CA ALA A 39 -10.03 10.50 -10.68
C ALA A 39 -9.02 10.58 -11.84
N ALA A 40 -7.73 10.65 -11.55
CA ALA A 40 -6.68 10.82 -12.55
C ALA A 40 -6.23 9.51 -13.19
N VAL A 41 -6.14 8.41 -12.41
CA VAL A 41 -5.48 7.19 -12.89
C VAL A 41 -6.39 5.95 -12.92
N VAL A 42 -7.42 5.89 -12.07
CA VAL A 42 -8.24 4.67 -11.95
C VAL A 42 -9.30 4.63 -13.06
N PRO A 43 -9.33 3.58 -13.90
CA PRO A 43 -10.33 3.46 -14.95
C PRO A 43 -11.73 3.22 -14.34
N SER A 44 -12.70 4.06 -14.71
CA SER A 44 -14.07 4.03 -14.16
C SER A 44 -14.87 2.78 -14.54
N ASP A 45 -14.49 2.12 -15.62
CA ASP A 45 -15.09 0.90 -16.16
C ASP A 45 -14.12 -0.30 -16.17
N GLY A 46 -12.97 -0.17 -15.51
CA GLY A 46 -11.98 -1.21 -15.35
C GLY A 46 -12.41 -2.30 -14.37
N SER A 47 -11.82 -3.49 -14.51
CA SER A 47 -11.91 -4.55 -13.52
C SER A 47 -11.26 -4.12 -12.19
N GLN A 48 -11.49 -4.86 -11.11
CA GLN A 48 -10.78 -4.65 -9.84
C GLN A 48 -9.27 -4.73 -10.02
N TYR A 49 -8.78 -5.65 -10.87
CA TYR A 49 -7.38 -5.75 -11.25
C TYR A 49 -6.85 -4.47 -11.91
N ASP A 50 -7.59 -3.89 -12.88
CA ASP A 50 -7.17 -2.66 -13.57
C ASP A 50 -7.12 -1.47 -12.62
N GLN A 51 -8.07 -1.41 -11.67
CA GLN A 51 -8.14 -0.37 -10.66
C GLN A 51 -7.00 -0.48 -9.65
N GLU A 52 -6.73 -1.68 -9.16
CA GLU A 52 -5.63 -2.00 -8.27
C GLU A 52 -4.28 -1.67 -8.92
N LEU A 53 -4.05 -2.14 -10.15
CA LEU A 53 -2.82 -1.90 -10.90
C LEU A 53 -2.56 -0.40 -11.09
N ALA A 54 -3.60 0.37 -11.41
CA ALA A 54 -3.47 1.82 -11.59
C ALA A 54 -3.04 2.52 -10.29
N VAL A 55 -3.56 2.10 -9.14
CA VAL A 55 -3.15 2.61 -7.83
C VAL A 55 -1.72 2.18 -7.49
N HIS A 56 -1.39 0.90 -7.67
CA HIS A 56 -0.05 0.37 -7.45
C HIS A 56 0.99 1.17 -8.24
N ASP A 57 0.78 1.33 -9.54
CA ASP A 57 1.70 2.03 -10.44
C ASP A 57 1.84 3.50 -10.08
N TRP A 58 0.73 4.15 -9.68
CA TRP A 58 0.80 5.52 -9.18
C TRP A 58 1.65 5.61 -7.91
N MET A 59 1.48 4.68 -6.98
CA MET A 59 2.21 4.68 -5.70
C MET A 59 3.71 4.48 -5.89
N ILE A 60 4.15 3.55 -6.74
CA ILE A 60 5.59 3.31 -6.98
C ILE A 60 6.28 4.43 -7.77
N VAL A 61 5.51 5.27 -8.48
CA VAL A 61 6.05 6.44 -9.20
C VAL A 61 6.11 7.68 -8.31
N HIS A 62 5.15 7.86 -7.40
CA HIS A 62 5.00 9.08 -6.60
C HIS A 62 5.49 8.90 -5.16
N GLY A 63 5.57 7.67 -4.67
CA GLY A 63 6.10 7.37 -3.35
C GLY A 63 7.60 7.63 -3.24
N ARG A 64 8.03 7.89 -2.03
CA ARG A 64 9.45 7.96 -1.68
C ARG A 64 9.66 7.30 -0.33
N TYR A 65 10.57 6.32 -0.31
CA TYR A 65 10.89 5.67 0.96
C TYR A 65 11.63 6.61 1.90
N ASP A 66 11.21 6.68 3.17
CA ASP A 66 11.87 7.46 4.21
C ASP A 66 13.15 6.75 4.69
N SER A 67 14.22 6.89 3.91
CA SER A 67 15.53 6.31 4.25
C SER A 67 16.17 6.92 5.51
N ASN A 68 15.62 8.00 6.04
CA ASN A 68 16.10 8.61 7.28
C ASN A 68 15.87 7.69 8.48
N THR A 69 14.82 6.84 8.46
CA THR A 69 14.59 5.78 9.44
C THR A 69 15.78 4.82 9.55
N LEU A 70 16.49 4.60 8.47
CA LEU A 70 17.66 3.71 8.42
C LEU A 70 18.94 4.43 8.82
N SER A 71 18.89 5.75 8.97
CA SER A 71 20.07 6.56 9.32
C SER A 71 20.27 6.59 10.83
N GLN A 72 21.44 6.20 11.28
CA GLN A 72 21.86 6.35 12.69
C GLN A 72 22.53 7.71 12.96
N LEU A 73 22.41 8.66 12.04
CA LEU A 73 23.03 9.98 12.21
C LEU A 73 22.16 10.88 13.10
N PRO A 74 22.74 11.56 14.09
CA PRO A 74 21.98 12.30 15.10
C PRO A 74 21.20 13.51 14.57
N ASP A 75 21.50 13.98 13.37
CA ASP A 75 20.84 15.13 12.73
C ASP A 75 19.71 14.76 11.75
N PHE A 76 19.47 13.46 11.55
CA PHE A 76 18.36 12.98 10.72
C PHE A 76 17.09 12.86 11.56
N GLN A 77 16.07 13.62 11.18
CA GLN A 77 14.73 13.51 11.76
C GLN A 77 13.85 12.67 10.85
N GLU A 78 13.30 11.63 11.43
CA GLU A 78 12.24 10.82 10.82
C GLU A 78 10.97 11.66 10.64
N ASN A 79 10.25 11.46 9.53
CA ASN A 79 8.91 12.04 9.42
C ASN A 79 7.98 11.31 10.41
N PRO A 80 7.31 12.03 11.34
CA PRO A 80 6.44 11.42 12.34
C PRO A 80 5.20 10.71 11.72
N ASN A 81 4.91 10.97 10.46
CA ASN A 81 3.78 10.40 9.73
C ASN A 81 4.18 9.30 8.75
N ASN A 82 5.46 8.88 8.72
CA ASN A 82 5.97 7.94 7.71
C ASN A 82 5.35 6.53 7.76
N THR A 83 4.55 6.22 8.78
CA THR A 83 3.85 4.95 8.97
C THR A 83 2.36 4.99 8.58
N ASN A 84 1.88 6.10 8.06
CA ASN A 84 0.45 6.29 7.81
C ASN A 84 0.18 7.01 6.47
N PRO A 85 -1.09 7.03 5.98
CA PRO A 85 -1.44 7.64 4.71
C PRO A 85 -1.13 9.14 4.60
N TYR A 86 -1.13 9.89 5.71
CA TYR A 86 -0.79 11.31 5.66
C TYR A 86 0.68 11.51 5.23
N GLY A 87 1.59 10.74 5.83
CA GLY A 87 3.01 10.80 5.46
C GLY A 87 3.23 10.47 3.99
N PHE A 88 2.60 9.39 3.51
CA PHE A 88 2.75 8.98 2.11
C PHE A 88 2.09 9.97 1.13
N LEU A 89 0.83 10.33 1.35
CA LEU A 89 0.02 11.11 0.40
C LEU A 89 0.28 12.62 0.47
N VAL A 90 0.49 13.17 1.66
CA VAL A 90 0.60 14.62 1.90
C VAL A 90 2.05 15.05 2.05
N ASP A 91 2.84 14.34 2.87
CA ASP A 91 4.26 14.66 3.07
C ASP A 91 5.15 14.05 1.96
N GLY A 92 4.62 13.11 1.18
CA GLY A 92 5.29 12.46 0.06
C GLY A 92 6.39 11.46 0.47
N VAL A 93 6.35 10.94 1.69
CA VAL A 93 7.32 9.96 2.20
C VAL A 93 6.65 8.92 3.10
N GLY A 94 7.12 7.67 3.05
CA GLY A 94 6.67 6.60 3.93
C GLY A 94 7.73 5.52 4.11
N ILE A 95 7.61 4.74 5.18
CA ILE A 95 8.26 3.43 5.30
C ILE A 95 7.28 2.33 4.85
N CYS A 96 7.65 1.06 4.94
CA CYS A 96 6.79 -0.05 4.50
C CYS A 96 5.35 0.05 5.04
N LEU A 97 5.17 0.41 6.30
CA LEU A 97 3.84 0.57 6.91
C LEU A 97 3.08 1.77 6.31
N GLY A 98 3.76 2.86 5.94
CA GLY A 98 3.15 3.99 5.23
C GLY A 98 2.65 3.62 3.84
N TYR A 99 3.42 2.84 3.08
CA TYR A 99 2.99 2.26 1.80
C TYR A 99 1.81 1.33 1.98
N THR A 100 1.93 0.38 2.91
CA THR A 100 0.91 -0.65 3.18
C THR A 100 -0.43 -0.05 3.60
N THR A 101 -0.43 0.90 4.53
CA THR A 101 -1.66 1.54 5.01
C THR A 101 -2.29 2.47 3.96
N THR A 102 -1.48 3.07 3.10
CA THR A 102 -1.98 3.89 1.98
C THR A 102 -2.60 3.02 0.90
N PHE A 103 -1.95 1.91 0.54
CA PHE A 103 -2.51 0.97 -0.43
C PHE A 103 -3.82 0.35 0.09
N GLN A 104 -3.86 -0.07 1.36
CA GLN A 104 -5.07 -0.52 2.03
C GLN A 104 -6.21 0.51 1.91
N LEU A 105 -5.92 1.78 2.20
CA LEU A 105 -6.90 2.86 2.09
C LEU A 105 -7.48 2.98 0.69
N PHE A 106 -6.64 2.97 -0.36
CA PHE A 106 -7.12 3.02 -1.74
C PHE A 106 -8.02 1.82 -2.08
N MET A 107 -7.63 0.62 -1.67
CA MET A 107 -8.43 -0.58 -1.90
C MET A 107 -9.79 -0.49 -1.20
N ASP A 108 -9.82 -0.03 0.05
CA ASP A 108 -11.05 0.19 0.81
C ASP A 108 -11.97 1.20 0.09
N LEU A 109 -11.42 2.32 -0.42
CA LEU A 109 -12.18 3.35 -1.15
C LEU A 109 -12.73 2.84 -2.49
N LEU A 110 -12.04 1.91 -3.14
CA LEU A 110 -12.45 1.26 -4.39
C LEU A 110 -13.37 0.05 -4.14
N GLY A 111 -13.57 -0.36 -2.89
CA GLY A 111 -14.39 -1.53 -2.55
C GLY A 111 -13.72 -2.86 -2.89
N ILE A 112 -12.38 -2.88 -2.93
CA ILE A 112 -11.55 -4.07 -3.12
C ILE A 112 -11.14 -4.60 -1.75
N GLU A 113 -11.42 -5.87 -1.47
CA GLU A 113 -11.07 -6.49 -0.19
C GLU A 113 -9.54 -6.59 -0.06
N CYS A 114 -9.00 -5.96 0.98
CA CYS A 114 -7.56 -5.87 1.21
C CYS A 114 -7.26 -5.98 2.71
N ILE A 115 -6.15 -6.61 3.05
CA ILE A 115 -5.63 -6.69 4.42
C ILE A 115 -4.17 -6.30 4.48
N THR A 116 -3.76 -5.75 5.63
CA THR A 116 -2.37 -5.55 5.98
C THR A 116 -1.79 -6.83 6.57
N VAL A 117 -0.61 -7.23 6.13
CA VAL A 117 0.18 -8.31 6.68
C VAL A 117 1.44 -7.73 7.31
N GLU A 118 1.66 -8.03 8.58
CA GLU A 118 2.88 -7.68 9.29
C GLU A 118 3.74 -8.93 9.46
N GLY A 119 5.05 -8.77 9.28
CA GLY A 119 5.99 -9.86 9.36
C GLY A 119 7.43 -9.35 9.40
N ALA A 120 8.33 -10.10 8.79
CA ALA A 120 9.74 -9.76 8.71
C ALA A 120 10.29 -9.99 7.30
N ALA A 121 11.37 -9.28 6.99
CA ALA A 121 12.14 -9.44 5.79
C ALA A 121 13.63 -9.57 6.11
N TYR A 122 14.49 -9.69 5.08
CA TYR A 122 15.94 -9.80 5.25
C TYR A 122 16.34 -10.91 6.24
N SER A 123 15.82 -12.13 6.00
CA SER A 123 16.05 -13.32 6.84
C SER A 123 15.57 -13.14 8.28
N GLY A 124 14.48 -12.41 8.46
CA GLY A 124 13.87 -12.16 9.78
C GLY A 124 14.61 -11.12 10.62
N THR A 125 15.47 -10.31 10.01
CA THR A 125 16.28 -9.32 10.73
C THR A 125 15.66 -7.93 10.76
N SER A 126 14.60 -7.70 9.97
CA SER A 126 13.91 -6.40 9.88
C SER A 126 12.40 -6.61 9.84
N ASP A 127 11.68 -5.85 10.64
CA ASP A 127 10.22 -5.80 10.56
C ASP A 127 9.80 -5.26 9.20
N HIS A 128 8.74 -5.84 8.63
CA HIS A 128 8.21 -5.47 7.34
C HIS A 128 6.69 -5.61 7.29
N ALA A 129 6.06 -4.82 6.42
CA ALA A 129 4.63 -4.89 6.19
C ALA A 129 4.32 -4.80 4.69
N TRP A 130 3.28 -5.55 4.27
CA TRP A 130 2.76 -5.58 2.91
C TRP A 130 1.25 -5.84 2.93
N ASN A 131 0.64 -6.06 1.77
CA ASN A 131 -0.80 -6.32 1.67
C ASN A 131 -1.11 -7.69 1.09
N GLN A 132 -2.32 -8.18 1.38
CA GLN A 132 -3.00 -9.14 0.54
C GLN A 132 -4.29 -8.53 0.03
N VAL A 133 -4.59 -8.74 -1.24
CA VAL A 133 -5.84 -8.32 -1.90
C VAL A 133 -6.64 -9.51 -2.35
N ARG A 134 -7.97 -9.35 -2.42
CA ARG A 134 -8.86 -10.38 -2.92
C ARG A 134 -9.51 -9.94 -4.22
N LEU A 135 -9.16 -10.62 -5.31
CA LEU A 135 -9.69 -10.39 -6.64
C LEU A 135 -10.40 -11.66 -7.14
N ASP A 136 -11.60 -11.52 -7.66
CA ASP A 136 -12.40 -12.63 -8.18
C ASP A 136 -12.54 -13.83 -7.20
N GLY A 137 -12.51 -13.54 -5.89
CA GLY A 137 -12.65 -14.52 -4.83
C GLY A 137 -11.36 -15.13 -4.33
N GLU A 138 -10.22 -14.86 -4.96
CA GLU A 138 -8.91 -15.42 -4.63
C GLU A 138 -7.97 -14.37 -4.04
N TRP A 139 -7.06 -14.78 -3.14
CA TRP A 139 -6.12 -13.90 -2.48
C TRP A 139 -4.76 -13.85 -3.18
N TYR A 140 -4.18 -12.66 -3.22
CA TYR A 140 -2.85 -12.37 -3.80
C TYR A 140 -2.05 -11.51 -2.84
N CYS A 141 -0.73 -11.69 -2.82
CA CYS A 141 0.17 -10.82 -2.06
C CYS A 141 0.64 -9.66 -2.93
N VAL A 142 0.73 -8.47 -2.32
CA VAL A 142 1.21 -7.24 -2.98
C VAL A 142 2.16 -6.52 -2.03
N ASP A 143 3.39 -6.23 -2.48
CA ASP A 143 4.34 -5.41 -1.74
C ASP A 143 4.77 -4.19 -2.55
N VAL A 144 4.00 -3.12 -2.42
CA VAL A 144 4.25 -1.85 -3.11
C VAL A 144 5.59 -1.23 -2.72
N THR A 145 6.06 -1.47 -1.49
CA THR A 145 7.36 -0.97 -1.02
C THR A 145 8.51 -1.60 -1.79
N TRP A 146 8.46 -2.92 -1.99
CA TRP A 146 9.52 -3.64 -2.69
C TRP A 146 9.42 -3.53 -4.21
N ASP A 147 8.29 -3.10 -4.73
CA ASP A 147 8.11 -2.75 -6.13
C ASP A 147 8.52 -1.29 -6.44
N ASP A 148 8.66 -0.42 -5.43
CA ASP A 148 9.13 0.95 -5.65
C ASP A 148 10.60 0.96 -6.13
N PRO A 149 10.88 1.43 -7.36
CA PRO A 149 12.22 1.45 -7.93
C PRO A 149 13.18 2.35 -7.16
N THR A 150 12.68 3.33 -6.40
CA THR A 150 13.53 4.25 -5.63
C THR A 150 14.17 3.56 -4.44
N VAL A 151 13.56 2.51 -3.90
CA VAL A 151 14.08 1.72 -2.78
C VAL A 151 15.32 0.91 -3.22
N TYR A 152 15.33 0.41 -4.46
CA TYR A 152 16.39 -0.46 -4.97
C TYR A 152 17.20 0.12 -6.14
N GLY A 153 16.90 1.34 -6.58
CA GLY A 153 17.65 2.04 -7.63
C GLY A 153 17.53 1.42 -9.03
N SER A 154 16.50 0.65 -9.29
CA SER A 154 16.26 -0.01 -10.57
C SER A 154 14.95 0.41 -11.18
N VAL A 155 14.98 0.87 -12.44
CA VAL A 155 13.80 1.34 -13.17
C VAL A 155 13.56 0.41 -14.35
N SER A 156 12.85 -0.69 -14.14
CA SER A 156 12.26 -1.44 -15.24
C SER A 156 10.85 -1.87 -14.85
N GLU A 157 9.92 -1.87 -15.80
CA GLU A 157 8.54 -2.33 -15.58
C GLU A 157 8.49 -3.71 -14.91
N ARG A 158 9.43 -4.59 -15.27
CA ARG A 158 9.54 -5.93 -14.69
C ARG A 158 9.94 -5.91 -13.21
N THR A 159 10.70 -4.93 -12.77
CA THR A 159 11.11 -4.77 -11.38
C THR A 159 9.97 -4.17 -10.56
N ALA A 160 9.25 -3.22 -11.15
CA ALA A 160 8.13 -2.54 -10.51
C ALA A 160 6.91 -3.44 -10.21
N HIS A 161 6.82 -4.63 -10.77
CA HIS A 161 5.70 -5.56 -10.58
C HIS A 161 6.15 -6.95 -10.07
N ARG A 162 7.32 -7.01 -9.47
CA ARG A 162 7.88 -8.28 -8.99
C ARG A 162 7.07 -8.87 -7.83
N TYR A 163 6.43 -8.00 -7.07
CA TYR A 163 5.63 -8.34 -5.89
C TYR A 163 4.15 -7.94 -6.07
N PHE A 164 3.71 -7.70 -7.30
CA PHE A 164 2.33 -7.39 -7.61
C PHE A 164 1.54 -8.67 -7.91
N ASN A 165 0.52 -8.93 -7.11
CA ASN A 165 -0.39 -10.10 -7.22
C ASN A 165 0.34 -11.44 -7.29
N VAL A 166 1.27 -11.64 -6.37
CA VAL A 166 2.06 -12.87 -6.28
C VAL A 166 1.50 -13.84 -5.24
N THR A 167 1.98 -15.09 -5.31
CA THR A 167 1.60 -16.12 -4.33
C THR A 167 2.34 -15.96 -3.01
N GLY A 168 1.79 -16.47 -1.91
CA GLY A 168 2.49 -16.57 -0.63
C GLY A 168 3.81 -17.37 -0.74
N ARG A 169 3.87 -18.35 -1.64
CA ARG A 169 5.13 -19.06 -1.94
C ARG A 169 6.19 -18.11 -2.50
N HIS A 170 5.82 -17.23 -3.47
CA HIS A 170 6.75 -16.26 -4.03
C HIS A 170 7.31 -15.34 -2.93
N MET A 171 6.44 -14.87 -2.03
CA MET A 171 6.86 -14.03 -0.90
C MET A 171 7.90 -14.74 -0.02
N ARG A 172 7.65 -16.01 0.37
CA ARG A 172 8.61 -16.80 1.15
C ARG A 172 9.94 -17.02 0.42
N ASP A 173 9.86 -17.38 -0.86
CA ASP A 173 11.05 -17.65 -1.69
C ASP A 173 11.88 -16.37 -1.93
N THR A 174 11.29 -15.18 -1.68
CA THR A 174 11.89 -13.85 -1.83
C THR A 174 12.04 -13.10 -0.50
N ASP A 175 12.21 -13.86 0.59
CA ASP A 175 12.67 -13.37 1.89
C ASP A 175 11.62 -12.67 2.78
N HIS A 176 10.32 -12.94 2.57
CA HIS A 176 9.26 -12.53 3.48
C HIS A 176 8.91 -13.65 4.47
N GLN A 177 8.69 -13.29 5.73
CA GLN A 177 8.35 -14.23 6.80
C GLN A 177 7.18 -13.65 7.62
N TRP A 178 6.13 -14.44 7.82
CA TRP A 178 4.96 -14.05 8.62
C TRP A 178 4.28 -15.27 9.24
N ASP A 179 3.31 -15.06 10.11
CA ASP A 179 2.42 -16.13 10.56
C ASP A 179 1.36 -16.44 9.50
N GLU A 180 1.63 -17.45 8.68
CA GLU A 180 0.74 -17.86 7.59
C GLU A 180 -0.65 -18.33 8.09
N SER A 181 -0.75 -18.73 9.36
CA SER A 181 -2.04 -19.14 9.92
C SER A 181 -2.96 -17.95 10.29
N ALA A 182 -2.40 -16.74 10.34
CA ALA A 182 -3.12 -15.53 10.69
C ALA A 182 -3.79 -14.83 9.49
N VAL A 183 -3.46 -15.25 8.26
CA VAL A 183 -3.93 -14.60 7.02
C VAL A 183 -4.43 -15.64 6.02
N PRO A 184 -5.26 -15.23 5.03
CA PRO A 184 -5.67 -16.14 3.95
C PRO A 184 -4.49 -16.67 3.14
N GLU A 185 -4.64 -17.87 2.60
CA GLU A 185 -3.66 -18.43 1.66
C GLU A 185 -3.75 -17.72 0.29
N ALA A 186 -2.62 -17.27 -0.24
CA ALA A 186 -2.48 -16.71 -1.59
C ALA A 186 -1.80 -17.75 -2.50
N LEU A 187 -2.60 -18.48 -3.29
CA LEU A 187 -2.13 -19.60 -4.08
C LEU A 187 -2.20 -19.35 -5.59
N GLU A 188 -3.08 -18.45 -6.01
CA GLU A 188 -3.40 -18.25 -7.41
C GLU A 188 -2.45 -17.29 -8.13
N THR A 189 -2.37 -17.44 -9.44
CA THR A 189 -1.52 -16.61 -10.31
C THR A 189 -2.30 -15.95 -11.45
N THR A 190 -3.62 -16.11 -11.46
CA THR A 190 -4.49 -15.64 -12.55
C THR A 190 -4.44 -14.14 -12.73
N CYS A 191 -4.31 -13.40 -11.62
CA CYS A 191 -4.16 -11.93 -11.61
C CYS A 191 -2.70 -11.49 -11.43
N ALA A 192 -1.72 -12.38 -11.60
CA ALA A 192 -0.31 -11.97 -11.60
C ALA A 192 0.00 -11.07 -12.79
N TRP A 193 0.86 -10.08 -12.60
CA TRP A 193 1.24 -9.19 -13.68
C TRP A 193 1.93 -9.96 -14.81
N ALA A 194 1.41 -9.80 -16.03
CA ALA A 194 1.97 -10.41 -17.23
C ALA A 194 2.82 -9.38 -17.97
N ALA A 195 4.16 -9.61 -18.02
CA ALA A 195 5.13 -8.76 -18.71
C ALA A 195 5.03 -8.88 -20.23
#